data_e768715a1f8541be06be031b1b05a62b
#
_entry.id   e768715a1f8541be06be031b1b05a62b
#
_cell.length_a   1.000
_cell.length_b   1.000
_cell.length_c   1.000
_cell.angle_alpha   90.00
_cell.angle_beta   90.00
_cell.angle_gamma   90.00
#
_symmetry.space_group_name_H-M   'P 1'
#
loop_
_entity.id
_entity.type
_entity.pdbx_description
1 polymer ?
#
loop_
_entity_poly.entity_id
_entity_poly.type
_entity_poly.pdbx_seq_one_letter_code
_entity_poly.pdbx_strand_id
1 'polypeptide(L)'
;MNDTLDFGIKDKVAIVAGGGAIGLDIGNGRAASILLADAGVKVIVADKDEELANNTVQMIKSRGGEALSIGGDLTKSDQCKKVVALALNNWGRLDILDNNIGIASKLSVVEETEENWNKIM
;
A
#
# COMPACT_ATOMS: atom_id res chain seq x y z
N MET A 1 -4.02 -22.72 11.75
CA MET A 1 -4.04 -22.45 10.76
C MET A 1 -5.10 -22.29 10.19
N ASN A 2 -5.16 -22.07 9.43
CA ASN A 2 -6.31 -21.69 8.94
C ASN A 2 -6.61 -22.41 7.71
N ASP A 3 -7.80 -22.57 7.46
CA ASP A 3 -8.23 -23.13 6.26
C ASP A 3 -8.36 -22.09 5.19
N THR A 4 -7.36 -21.24 5.12
CA THR A 4 -7.35 -20.17 4.18
C THR A 4 -7.33 -20.71 2.78
N LEU A 5 -8.12 -20.11 1.92
CA LEU A 5 -8.10 -20.45 0.51
C LEU A 5 -6.71 -20.12 -0.05
N ASP A 6 -6.22 -21.05 -0.87
CA ASP A 6 -4.96 -20.81 -1.58
C ASP A 6 -5.27 -20.11 -2.90
N PHE A 7 -4.90 -18.83 -2.96
CA PHE A 7 -5.11 -18.03 -4.15
C PHE A 7 -3.93 -18.11 -5.14
N GLY A 8 -2.94 -18.96 -4.86
CA GLY A 8 -1.77 -19.09 -5.71
C GLY A 8 -0.79 -17.93 -5.61
N ILE A 9 -0.87 -17.13 -4.54
CA ILE A 9 -0.03 -15.95 -4.39
C ILE A 9 0.95 -16.04 -3.22
N LYS A 10 0.97 -17.14 -2.53
CA LYS A 10 1.90 -17.35 -1.43
C LYS A 10 3.33 -17.14 -1.89
N ASP A 11 4.13 -16.49 -1.06
CA ASP A 11 5.53 -16.15 -1.30
C ASP A 11 5.76 -15.13 -2.42
N LYS A 12 4.72 -14.57 -3.00
CA LYS A 12 4.86 -13.44 -3.91
C LYS A 12 5.11 -12.16 -3.13
N VAL A 13 5.54 -11.13 -3.84
CA VAL A 13 5.88 -9.83 -3.25
C VAL A 13 4.99 -8.76 -3.83
N ALA A 14 4.39 -7.96 -2.97
CA ALA A 14 3.50 -6.88 -3.37
C ALA A 14 3.97 -5.53 -2.84
N ILE A 15 3.71 -4.50 -3.62
CA ILE A 15 3.74 -3.12 -3.14
C ILE A 15 2.30 -2.65 -3.06
N VAL A 16 1.90 -2.14 -1.91
CA VAL A 16 0.63 -1.44 -1.75
C VAL A 16 0.95 0.05 -1.58
N ALA A 17 0.64 0.82 -2.60
CA ALA A 17 0.84 2.26 -2.59
C ALA A 17 -0.39 2.92 -1.98
N GLY A 18 -0.20 3.73 -0.92
CA GLY A 18 -1.32 4.26 -0.15
C GLY A 18 -1.86 3.27 0.87
N GLY A 19 -0.97 2.51 1.49
CA GLY A 19 -1.34 1.43 2.41
C GLY A 19 -1.56 1.84 3.85
N GLY A 20 -1.38 3.12 4.18
CA GLY A 20 -1.66 3.62 5.51
C GLY A 20 -3.12 4.08 5.66
N ALA A 21 -3.55 4.25 6.90
CA ALA A 21 -4.84 4.84 7.22
C ALA A 21 -4.71 5.59 8.53
N ILE A 22 -5.58 6.55 8.76
CA ILE A 22 -5.51 7.37 9.98
C ILE A 22 -5.84 6.51 11.20
N GLY A 23 -4.95 6.56 12.18
CA GLY A 23 -5.13 5.83 13.42
C GLY A 23 -5.28 4.33 13.22
N LEU A 24 -6.34 3.76 13.79
CA LEU A 24 -6.64 2.33 13.65
C LEU A 24 -7.71 2.06 12.59
N ASP A 25 -8.11 3.07 11.85
CA ASP A 25 -9.12 2.92 10.81
C ASP A 25 -8.62 2.01 9.70
N ILE A 26 -9.55 1.39 9.00
CA ILE A 26 -9.24 0.53 7.87
C ILE A 26 -9.60 1.26 6.59
N GLY A 27 -8.59 1.72 5.84
CA GLY A 27 -8.77 2.18 4.48
C GLY A 27 -8.54 1.03 3.52
N ASN A 28 -8.83 1.25 2.24
CA ASN A 28 -8.69 0.20 1.23
C ASN A 28 -7.26 -0.34 1.14
N GLY A 29 -6.26 0.54 1.18
CA GLY A 29 -4.85 0.12 1.10
C GLY A 29 -4.41 -0.68 2.32
N ARG A 30 -4.84 -0.28 3.51
CA ARG A 30 -4.54 -1.02 4.73
C ARG A 30 -5.20 -2.40 4.69
N ALA A 31 -6.48 -2.46 4.32
CA ALA A 31 -7.19 -3.73 4.22
C ALA A 31 -6.53 -4.66 3.20
N ALA A 32 -6.19 -4.14 2.02
CA ALA A 32 -5.51 -4.91 0.98
C ALA A 32 -4.17 -5.46 1.49
N SER A 33 -3.38 -4.62 2.17
CA SER A 33 -2.09 -5.02 2.71
C SER A 33 -2.22 -6.18 3.69
N ILE A 34 -3.18 -6.09 4.60
CA ILE A 34 -3.42 -7.13 5.61
C ILE A 34 -3.88 -8.42 4.95
N LEU A 35 -4.83 -8.34 4.01
CA LEU A 35 -5.35 -9.53 3.34
C LEU A 35 -4.29 -10.21 2.47
N LEU A 36 -3.47 -9.44 1.77
CA LEU A 36 -2.36 -10.02 1.01
C LEU A 36 -1.37 -10.74 1.93
N ALA A 37 -1.02 -10.12 3.04
CA ALA A 37 -0.11 -10.72 4.00
C ALA A 37 -0.70 -12.00 4.62
N ASP A 38 -2.00 -12.01 4.92
CA ASP A 38 -2.68 -13.19 5.42
C ASP A 38 -2.63 -14.34 4.40
N ALA A 39 -2.58 -14.01 3.11
CA ALA A 39 -2.47 -15.01 2.04
C ALA A 39 -1.03 -15.45 1.77
N GLY A 40 -0.07 -14.98 2.58
CA GLY A 40 1.34 -15.37 2.46
C GLY A 40 2.17 -14.49 1.56
N VAL A 41 1.66 -13.34 1.15
CA VAL A 41 2.39 -12.37 0.33
C VAL A 41 3.27 -11.50 1.24
N LYS A 42 4.48 -11.22 0.81
CA LYS A 42 5.36 -10.25 1.47
C LYS A 42 5.03 -8.86 0.95
N VAL A 43 4.76 -7.92 1.84
CA VAL A 43 4.16 -6.65 1.46
C VAL A 43 5.06 -5.47 1.80
N ILE A 44 5.30 -4.61 0.80
CA ILE A 44 5.82 -3.27 1.04
C ILE A 44 4.61 -2.35 1.18
N VAL A 45 4.47 -1.72 2.32
CA VAL A 45 3.43 -0.73 2.56
C VAL A 45 4.05 0.65 2.35
N ALA A 46 3.67 1.30 1.26
CA ALA A 46 4.19 2.62 0.91
C ALA A 46 3.11 3.67 1.11
N ASP A 47 3.46 4.76 1.78
CA ASP A 47 2.54 5.85 2.01
C ASP A 47 3.31 7.16 2.11
N LYS A 48 2.65 8.26 1.78
CA LYS A 48 3.23 9.58 1.94
C LYS A 48 3.58 9.83 3.41
N ASP A 49 2.78 9.30 4.32
CA ASP A 49 3.02 9.33 5.75
C ASP A 49 3.58 7.99 6.21
N GLU A 50 4.88 7.96 6.48
CA GLU A 50 5.56 6.73 6.86
C GLU A 50 5.05 6.14 8.17
N GLU A 51 4.62 6.98 9.11
CA GLU A 51 4.07 6.49 10.36
C GLU A 51 2.78 5.69 10.12
N LEU A 52 1.90 6.18 9.24
CA LEU A 52 0.69 5.46 8.88
C LEU A 52 1.01 4.13 8.18
N ALA A 53 2.00 4.13 7.32
CA ALA A 53 2.48 2.89 6.68
C ALA A 53 3.01 1.91 7.72
N ASN A 54 3.79 2.40 8.67
CA ASN A 54 4.35 1.55 9.71
C ASN A 54 3.26 0.97 10.62
N ASN A 55 2.21 1.71 10.90
CA ASN A 55 1.08 1.19 11.68
C ASN A 55 0.46 -0.03 10.98
N THR A 56 0.29 0.04 9.66
CA THR A 56 -0.20 -1.09 8.89
C THR A 56 0.77 -2.27 8.98
N VAL A 57 2.07 -2.01 8.87
CA VAL A 57 3.09 -3.06 8.99
C VAL A 57 3.03 -3.74 10.36
N GLN A 58 2.84 -2.97 11.42
CA GLN A 58 2.73 -3.55 12.76
C GLN A 58 1.48 -4.45 12.89
N MET A 59 0.38 -4.05 12.26
CA MET A 59 -0.83 -4.90 12.22
C MET A 59 -0.55 -6.21 11.49
N ILE A 60 0.17 -6.16 10.38
CA ILE A 60 0.55 -7.35 9.63
C ILE A 60 1.45 -8.26 10.47
N LYS A 61 2.47 -7.68 11.10
CA LYS A 61 3.40 -8.46 11.93
C LYS A 61 2.71 -9.12 13.12
N SER A 62 1.75 -8.43 13.74
CA SER A 62 0.99 -9.00 14.85
C SER A 62 0.15 -10.21 14.43
N ARG A 63 -0.12 -10.35 13.15
CA ARG A 63 -0.85 -11.49 12.58
C ARG A 63 0.08 -12.57 12.02
N GLY A 64 1.39 -12.42 12.20
CA GLY A 64 2.38 -13.37 11.72
C GLY A 64 2.81 -13.15 10.27
N GLY A 65 2.41 -12.06 9.65
CA GLY A 65 2.80 -11.75 8.28
C GLY A 65 4.14 -11.04 8.19
N GLU A 66 4.60 -10.83 6.97
CA GLU A 66 5.88 -10.20 6.67
C GLU A 66 5.65 -8.94 5.85
N ALA A 67 6.13 -7.80 6.33
CA ALA A 67 5.95 -6.52 5.65
C ALA A 67 7.02 -5.52 6.06
N LEU A 68 7.24 -4.54 5.19
CA LEU A 68 8.12 -3.41 5.43
C LEU A 68 7.38 -2.14 5.05
N SER A 69 7.67 -1.04 5.74
CA SER A 69 7.09 0.25 5.45
C SER A 69 8.10 1.16 4.78
N ILE A 70 7.62 2.08 3.96
CA ILE A 70 8.43 3.13 3.37
C ILE A 70 7.56 4.37 3.17
N GLY A 71 8.11 5.53 3.56
CA GLY A 71 7.48 6.82 3.31
C GLY A 71 8.00 7.44 2.04
N GLY A 72 7.17 8.25 1.39
CA GLY A 72 7.61 9.01 0.23
C GLY A 72 6.46 9.48 -0.63
N ASP A 73 6.76 10.48 -1.43
CA ASP A 73 5.81 11.01 -2.40
C ASP A 73 5.91 10.19 -3.69
N LEU A 74 4.96 9.27 -3.88
CA LEU A 74 4.97 8.36 -5.01
C LEU A 74 4.53 9.00 -6.33
N THR A 75 4.30 10.31 -6.33
CA THR A 75 4.19 11.07 -7.58
C THR A 75 5.57 11.39 -8.17
N LYS A 76 6.64 11.11 -7.43
CA LYS A 76 8.00 11.35 -7.86
C LYS A 76 8.69 10.06 -8.29
N SER A 77 9.28 10.09 -9.47
CA SER A 77 9.93 8.93 -10.07
C SER A 77 11.04 8.33 -9.20
N ASP A 78 11.86 9.17 -8.59
CA ASP A 78 12.93 8.70 -7.71
C ASP A 78 12.42 8.01 -6.45
N GLN A 79 11.27 8.44 -5.93
CA GLN A 79 10.64 7.80 -4.79
C GLN A 79 10.09 6.43 -5.17
N CYS A 80 9.46 6.32 -6.34
CA CYS A 80 8.97 5.05 -6.86
C CYS A 80 10.11 4.04 -7.02
N LYS A 81 11.26 4.50 -7.52
CA LYS A 81 12.44 3.64 -7.67
C LYS A 81 12.93 3.11 -6.32
N LYS A 82 12.88 3.92 -5.27
CA LYS A 82 13.26 3.47 -3.93
C LYS A 82 12.34 2.37 -3.40
N VAL A 83 11.05 2.50 -3.65
CA VAL A 83 10.07 1.50 -3.21
C VAL A 83 10.31 0.18 -3.91
N VAL A 84 10.52 0.20 -5.23
CA VAL A 84 10.83 -1.01 -6.01
C VAL A 84 12.14 -1.61 -5.54
N ALA A 85 13.17 -0.80 -5.32
CA ALA A 85 14.47 -1.28 -4.84
C ALA A 85 14.34 -1.96 -3.48
N LEU A 86 13.48 -1.47 -2.59
CA LEU A 86 13.26 -2.07 -1.29
C LEU A 86 12.74 -3.51 -1.44
N ALA A 87 11.78 -3.72 -2.35
CA ALA A 87 11.24 -5.06 -2.60
C ALA A 87 12.31 -5.98 -3.19
N LEU A 88 13.05 -5.51 -4.19
CA LEU A 88 14.06 -6.34 -4.86
C LEU A 88 15.24 -6.65 -3.94
N ASN A 89 15.68 -5.69 -3.11
CA ASN A 89 16.80 -5.91 -2.21
C ASN A 89 16.47 -6.87 -1.06
N ASN A 90 15.22 -6.88 -0.62
CA ASN A 90 14.81 -7.74 0.50
C ASN A 90 14.34 -9.12 0.04
N TRP A 91 13.65 -9.20 -1.09
CA TRP A 91 13.01 -10.47 -1.51
C TRP A 91 13.32 -10.90 -2.93
N GLY A 92 14.05 -10.09 -3.69
CA GLY A 92 14.53 -10.46 -5.02
C GLY A 92 13.48 -10.52 -6.10
N ARG A 93 12.25 -10.07 -5.83
CA ARG A 93 11.17 -10.12 -6.81
C ARG A 93 10.11 -9.06 -6.49
N LEU A 94 9.28 -8.78 -7.46
CA LEU A 94 8.11 -7.94 -7.31
C LEU A 94 7.04 -8.44 -8.28
N ASP A 95 5.90 -8.85 -7.75
CA ASP A 95 4.86 -9.51 -8.54
C ASP A 95 3.57 -8.70 -8.63
N ILE A 96 3.25 -7.92 -7.62
CA ILE A 96 1.94 -7.29 -7.47
C ILE A 96 2.12 -5.82 -7.12
N LEU A 97 1.37 -4.96 -7.79
CA LEU A 97 1.23 -3.56 -7.41
C LEU A 97 -0.25 -3.26 -7.20
N ASP A 98 -0.58 -2.83 -5.99
CA ASP A 98 -1.91 -2.34 -5.66
C ASP A 98 -1.81 -0.83 -5.42
N ASN A 99 -2.31 -0.04 -6.35
CA ASN A 99 -2.19 1.41 -6.29
C ASN A 99 -3.46 2.02 -5.72
N ASN A 100 -3.41 2.41 -4.45
CA ASN A 100 -4.51 3.02 -3.71
C ASN A 100 -4.27 4.51 -3.43
N ILE A 101 -3.37 5.14 -4.16
CA ILE A 101 -3.09 6.56 -3.99
C ILE A 101 -4.15 7.36 -4.72
N GLY A 102 -4.73 8.33 -4.01
CA GLY A 102 -5.68 9.23 -4.63
C GLY A 102 -6.24 10.22 -3.61
N ILE A 103 -6.81 11.26 -4.14
CA ILE A 103 -7.57 12.25 -3.37
C ILE A 103 -8.89 12.44 -4.08
N ALA A 104 -9.86 12.94 -3.35
CA ALA A 104 -11.20 13.15 -3.89
C ALA A 104 -11.67 14.58 -3.60
N SER A 105 -12.62 15.03 -4.40
CA SER A 105 -13.32 16.28 -4.17
C SER A 105 -14.76 15.95 -3.78
N LYS A 106 -15.34 16.79 -2.94
CA LYS A 106 -16.76 16.69 -2.58
C LYS A 106 -17.64 17.56 -3.47
N LEU A 107 -17.05 18.31 -4.40
CA LEU A 107 -17.77 19.17 -5.31
C LEU A 107 -18.39 18.37 -6.45
N SER A 108 -19.50 18.86 -6.95
CA SER A 108 -20.11 18.28 -8.16
C SER A 108 -19.24 18.59 -9.38
N VAL A 109 -19.49 17.91 -10.48
CA VAL A 109 -18.78 18.17 -11.74
C VAL A 109 -18.92 19.62 -12.17
N VAL A 110 -20.08 20.22 -11.94
CA VAL A 110 -20.36 21.62 -12.32
C VAL A 110 -19.59 22.60 -11.43
N GLU A 111 -19.43 22.26 -10.17
CA GLU A 111 -18.77 23.13 -9.20
C GLU A 111 -17.25 22.93 -9.15
N GLU A 112 -16.75 21.86 -9.79
CA GLU A 112 -15.33 21.51 -9.70
C GLU A 112 -14.47 22.54 -10.42
N THR A 113 -13.30 22.84 -9.85
CA THR A 113 -12.35 23.76 -10.44
C THR A 113 -11.33 23.01 -11.27
N GLU A 114 -10.76 23.68 -12.27
CA GLU A 114 -9.66 23.12 -13.07
C GLU A 114 -8.47 22.76 -12.20
N GLU A 115 -8.17 23.59 -11.20
CA GLU A 115 -7.08 23.33 -10.26
C GLU A 115 -7.30 22.02 -9.50
N ASN A 116 -8.49 21.82 -8.95
CA ASN A 116 -8.80 20.58 -8.24
C ASN A 116 -8.81 19.38 -9.18
N TRP A 117 -9.34 19.54 -10.37
CA TRP A 117 -9.34 18.51 -11.39
C TRP A 117 -7.91 18.02 -11.67
N ASN A 118 -7.00 18.97 -11.92
CA ASN A 118 -5.61 18.64 -12.23
C ASN A 118 -4.89 18.03 -11.04
N LYS A 119 -5.26 18.42 -9.82
CA LYS A 119 -4.66 17.88 -8.60
C LYS A 119 -5.09 16.43 -8.34
N ILE A 120 -6.34 16.10 -8.66
CA ILE A 120 -6.89 14.76 -8.42
C ILE A 120 -6.50 13.79 -9.53
N MET A 121 -6.56 14.26 -10.76
CA MET A 121 -6.26 13.43 -11.93
C MET A 121 -4.79 13.39 -12.21
#